data_e18077dc1eb37d50ec7b363cd819b634
#
_entry.id   e18077dc1eb37d50ec7b363cd819b634
#
_cell.length_a   1.000
_cell.length_b   1.000
_cell.length_c   1.000
_cell.angle_alpha   90.00
_cell.angle_beta   90.00
_cell.angle_gamma   90.00
#
_symmetry.space_group_name_H-M   'P 1'
#
loop_
_entity.id
_entity.type
_entity.pdbx_description
1 polymer ?
#
loop_
_entity_poly.entity_id
_entity_poly.type
_entity_poly.pdbx_seq_one_letter_code
_entity_poly.pdbx_strand_id
1 'polypeptide(L)'
;MIIKKFLQKKIIRFINSQKVLKFFFYYHKFFNNKGLKDIGFDFSTKKNRKFIVQDIIDTNKYNSYLEIGCFDDELFDFIKINNKIGVDPVTGGTVRLTSDQFFSKNNEYFDCIFIDGLHTYNQVKKDIQNSLKFLNNNGVILLHDCLPNNFYEQATPRCQFTWNGDVWKAIVECRTNKDLDVYTCY
;
A
#
# COMPACT_ATOMS: atom_id res chain seq x y z
N MET A 1 -18.13 12.26 -15.74
CA MET A 1 -16.74 11.95 -15.26
C MET A 1 -16.22 12.99 -14.26
N ILE A 2 -16.34 14.27 -14.45
CA ILE A 2 -15.87 15.37 -13.56
C ILE A 2 -16.55 15.35 -12.18
N ILE A 3 -17.86 15.15 -12.10
CA ILE A 3 -18.64 15.15 -10.85
C ILE A 3 -18.19 14.00 -9.92
N LYS A 4 -17.89 12.83 -10.46
CA LYS A 4 -17.43 11.67 -9.68
C LYS A 4 -16.07 11.92 -9.04
N LYS A 5 -15.13 12.58 -9.76
CA LYS A 5 -13.81 12.99 -9.24
C LYS A 5 -13.92 14.03 -8.13
N PHE A 6 -14.84 14.99 -8.28
CA PHE A 6 -15.07 16.02 -7.28
C PHE A 6 -15.66 15.44 -5.99
N LEU A 7 -16.59 14.50 -6.10
CA LEU A 7 -17.17 13.79 -4.96
C LEU A 7 -16.11 12.93 -4.24
N GLN A 8 -15.27 12.20 -4.96
CA GLN A 8 -14.19 11.41 -4.37
C GLN A 8 -13.18 12.29 -3.60
N LYS A 9 -12.73 13.39 -4.19
CA LYS A 9 -11.86 14.36 -3.48
C LYS A 9 -12.51 14.95 -2.24
N LYS A 10 -13.83 15.23 -2.27
CA LYS A 10 -14.57 15.71 -1.09
C LYS A 10 -14.67 14.62 -0.02
N ILE A 11 -14.93 13.38 -0.38
CA ILE A 11 -15.00 12.25 0.55
C ILE A 11 -13.64 12.03 1.22
N ILE A 12 -12.54 12.02 0.47
CA ILE A 12 -11.18 11.89 1.02
C ILE A 12 -10.86 13.06 1.96
N ARG A 13 -11.18 14.30 1.59
CA ARG A 13 -11.02 15.47 2.46
C ARG A 13 -11.88 15.38 3.72
N PHE A 14 -13.09 14.85 3.62
CA PHE A 14 -13.97 14.65 4.76
C PHE A 14 -13.41 13.58 5.70
N ILE A 15 -13.03 12.41 5.18
CA ILE A 15 -12.45 11.31 5.97
C ILE A 15 -11.16 11.75 6.66
N ASN A 16 -10.34 12.57 6.00
CA ASN A 16 -9.09 13.12 6.55
C ASN A 16 -9.29 14.44 7.32
N SER A 17 -10.53 14.90 7.52
CA SER A 17 -10.74 16.09 8.33
C SER A 17 -10.36 15.83 9.77
N GLN A 18 -9.71 16.81 10.43
CA GLN A 18 -9.28 16.69 11.83
C GLN A 18 -10.44 16.31 12.77
N LYS A 19 -11.66 16.77 12.48
CA LYS A 19 -12.85 16.46 13.29
C LYS A 19 -13.21 14.98 13.21
N VAL A 20 -13.18 14.38 12.00
CA VAL A 20 -13.49 12.96 11.78
C VAL A 20 -12.41 12.08 12.38
N LEU A 21 -11.13 12.41 12.15
CA LEU A 21 -10.01 11.68 12.76
C LEU A 21 -10.10 11.73 14.30
N LYS A 22 -10.38 12.90 14.88
CA LYS A 22 -10.53 13.06 16.33
C LYS A 22 -11.72 12.26 16.89
N PHE A 23 -12.84 12.21 16.19
CA PHE A 23 -13.98 11.37 16.55
C PHE A 23 -13.58 9.89 16.62
N PHE A 24 -12.96 9.35 15.55
CA PHE A 24 -12.52 7.97 15.54
C PHE A 24 -11.39 7.69 16.53
N PHE A 25 -10.51 8.66 16.80
CA PHE A 25 -9.50 8.52 17.85
C PHE A 25 -10.13 8.25 19.22
N TYR A 26 -11.11 9.06 19.64
CA TYR A 26 -11.81 8.82 20.90
C TYR A 26 -12.62 7.53 20.90
N TYR A 27 -13.29 7.21 19.78
CA TYR A 27 -13.98 5.94 19.62
C TYR A 27 -13.03 4.76 19.89
N HIS A 28 -11.88 4.71 19.22
CA HIS A 28 -10.89 3.65 19.42
C HIS A 28 -10.30 3.66 20.83
N LYS A 29 -10.02 4.83 21.38
CA LYS A 29 -9.48 4.97 22.74
C LYS A 29 -10.40 4.35 23.80
N PHE A 30 -11.70 4.56 23.68
CA PHE A 30 -12.65 4.09 24.68
C PHE A 30 -13.14 2.66 24.44
N PHE A 31 -13.28 2.23 23.19
CA PHE A 31 -13.92 0.97 22.88
C PHE A 31 -12.99 -0.12 22.36
N ASN A 32 -11.89 0.23 21.71
CA ASN A 32 -11.06 -0.74 20.98
C ASN A 32 -9.63 -0.86 21.50
N ASN A 33 -9.09 0.17 22.15
CA ASN A 33 -7.72 0.12 22.66
C ASN A 33 -7.67 -0.74 23.94
N LYS A 34 -7.09 -1.92 23.83
CA LYS A 34 -6.92 -2.88 24.95
C LYS A 34 -5.56 -2.75 25.64
N GLY A 35 -4.92 -1.58 25.59
CA GLY A 35 -3.61 -1.36 26.20
C GLY A 35 -2.45 -2.07 25.48
N LEU A 36 -2.56 -2.22 24.16
CA LEU A 36 -1.47 -2.75 23.35
C LEU A 36 -0.24 -1.85 23.48
N LYS A 37 0.92 -2.47 23.72
CA LYS A 37 2.19 -1.75 23.79
C LYS A 37 2.62 -1.28 22.41
N ASP A 38 3.22 -0.08 22.37
CA ASP A 38 3.85 0.45 21.18
C ASP A 38 5.09 -0.39 20.86
N ILE A 39 5.31 -0.64 19.56
CA ILE A 39 6.48 -1.40 19.09
C ILE A 39 7.74 -0.54 19.23
N GLY A 40 7.62 0.77 18.99
CA GLY A 40 8.73 1.72 19.12
C GLY A 40 9.86 1.50 18.11
N PHE A 41 9.53 0.99 16.91
CA PHE A 41 10.53 0.78 15.87
C PHE A 41 10.95 2.12 15.24
N ASP A 42 12.26 2.39 15.24
CA ASP A 42 12.82 3.60 14.64
C ASP A 42 13.16 3.38 13.16
N PHE A 43 12.31 3.92 12.29
CA PHE A 43 12.52 3.92 10.85
C PHE A 43 13.51 4.99 10.37
N SER A 44 13.84 6.00 11.18
CA SER A 44 14.68 7.13 10.74
C SER A 44 16.09 6.73 10.31
N THR A 45 16.59 5.62 10.85
CA THR A 45 17.91 5.06 10.53
C THR A 45 17.87 4.08 9.36
N LYS A 46 16.69 3.81 8.79
CA LYS A 46 16.51 2.80 7.76
C LYS A 46 16.52 3.41 6.37
N LYS A 47 16.85 2.58 5.40
CA LYS A 47 16.85 2.97 3.99
C LYS A 47 15.44 3.37 3.55
N ASN A 48 15.31 4.50 2.86
CA ASN A 48 14.02 4.93 2.34
C ASN A 48 13.48 3.92 1.31
N ARG A 49 12.16 3.69 1.31
CA ARG A 49 11.46 2.74 0.42
C ARG A 49 11.86 2.87 -1.04
N LYS A 50 12.04 4.09 -1.56
CA LYS A 50 12.39 4.31 -2.96
C LYS A 50 13.74 3.72 -3.36
N PHE A 51 14.72 3.78 -2.47
CA PHE A 51 16.02 3.15 -2.72
C PHE A 51 15.94 1.63 -2.59
N ILE A 52 15.12 1.11 -1.69
CA ILE A 52 14.91 -0.35 -1.54
C ILE A 52 14.30 -0.91 -2.83
N VAL A 53 13.23 -0.28 -3.33
CA VAL A 53 12.54 -0.72 -4.54
C VAL A 53 13.49 -0.66 -5.74
N GLN A 54 14.22 0.46 -5.92
CA GLN A 54 15.18 0.59 -7.03
C GLN A 54 16.30 -0.44 -6.94
N ASP A 55 16.89 -0.67 -5.76
CA ASP A 55 17.93 -1.68 -5.61
C ASP A 55 17.46 -3.09 -5.96
N ILE A 56 16.23 -3.45 -5.59
CA ILE A 56 15.64 -4.74 -5.93
C ILE A 56 15.49 -4.86 -7.45
N ILE A 57 15.01 -3.81 -8.12
CA ILE A 57 14.88 -3.76 -9.57
C ILE A 57 16.25 -3.93 -10.24
N ASP A 58 17.25 -3.17 -9.80
CA ASP A 58 18.58 -3.16 -10.40
C ASP A 58 19.33 -4.49 -10.17
N THR A 59 19.27 -5.01 -8.93
CA THR A 59 19.95 -6.26 -8.56
C THR A 59 19.42 -7.45 -9.33
N ASN A 60 18.10 -7.53 -9.51
CA ASN A 60 17.45 -8.62 -10.24
C ASN A 60 17.35 -8.36 -11.74
N LYS A 61 17.77 -7.18 -12.22
CA LYS A 61 17.69 -6.76 -13.64
C LYS A 61 16.25 -6.84 -14.18
N TYR A 62 15.30 -6.39 -13.34
CA TYR A 62 13.89 -6.36 -13.73
C TYR A 62 13.62 -5.34 -14.83
N ASN A 63 12.67 -5.65 -15.72
CA ASN A 63 12.36 -4.84 -16.89
C ASN A 63 10.96 -4.22 -16.84
N SER A 64 10.11 -4.65 -15.90
CA SER A 64 8.73 -4.18 -15.76
C SER A 64 8.34 -3.94 -14.31
N TYR A 65 7.60 -2.85 -14.07
CA TYR A 65 7.20 -2.39 -12.75
C TYR A 65 5.74 -1.96 -12.73
N LEU A 66 5.01 -2.39 -11.70
CA LEU A 66 3.65 -1.95 -11.43
C LEU A 66 3.60 -1.32 -10.02
N GLU A 67 2.99 -0.14 -9.92
CA GLU A 67 2.71 0.52 -8.65
C GLU A 67 1.20 0.66 -8.45
N ILE A 68 0.69 0.13 -7.35
CA ILE A 68 -0.69 0.28 -6.90
C ILE A 68 -0.73 1.30 -5.77
N GLY A 69 -1.33 2.48 -6.04
CA GLY A 69 -1.37 3.60 -5.09
C GLY A 69 -0.19 4.55 -5.26
N CYS A 70 -0.23 5.40 -6.29
CA CYS A 70 0.87 6.32 -6.62
C CYS A 70 0.79 7.66 -5.90
N PHE A 71 -0.40 8.08 -5.48
CA PHE A 71 -0.68 9.33 -4.77
C PHE A 71 -0.04 10.57 -5.42
N ASP A 72 1.17 10.98 -5.00
CA ASP A 72 1.89 12.18 -5.49
C ASP A 72 3.05 11.84 -6.44
N ASP A 73 3.17 10.58 -6.84
CA ASP A 73 4.20 10.03 -7.73
C ASP A 73 5.64 10.05 -7.16
N GLU A 74 5.84 10.30 -5.86
CA GLU A 74 7.19 10.37 -5.28
C GLU A 74 8.01 9.11 -5.56
N LEU A 75 7.41 7.93 -5.40
CA LEU A 75 8.06 6.67 -5.70
C LEU A 75 8.02 6.38 -7.20
N PHE A 76 6.87 6.53 -7.83
CA PHE A 76 6.69 6.22 -9.24
C PHE A 76 7.67 6.98 -10.14
N ASP A 77 7.84 8.29 -9.91
CA ASP A 77 8.78 9.11 -10.69
C ASP A 77 10.24 8.76 -10.41
N PHE A 78 10.55 8.36 -9.16
CA PHE A 78 11.91 7.99 -8.77
C PHE A 78 12.40 6.72 -9.47
N ILE A 79 11.52 5.72 -9.67
CA ILE A 79 11.88 4.42 -10.23
C ILE A 79 12.37 4.55 -11.68
N LYS A 80 13.60 4.11 -11.92
CA LYS A 80 14.29 4.11 -13.22
C LYS A 80 14.11 2.75 -13.91
N ILE A 81 13.04 2.65 -14.68
CA ILE A 81 12.70 1.49 -15.48
C ILE A 81 11.85 1.94 -16.67
N ASN A 82 12.06 1.35 -17.85
CA ASN A 82 11.40 1.82 -19.07
C ASN A 82 9.92 1.40 -19.13
N ASN A 83 9.62 0.17 -18.70
CA ASN A 83 8.26 -0.34 -18.69
C ASN A 83 7.66 -0.27 -17.29
N LYS A 84 6.92 0.82 -17.00
CA LYS A 84 6.25 1.00 -15.71
C LYS A 84 4.83 1.50 -15.85
N ILE A 85 3.94 0.94 -15.03
CA ILE A 85 2.54 1.34 -14.90
C ILE A 85 2.27 1.74 -13.46
N GLY A 86 1.69 2.92 -13.26
CA GLY A 86 1.21 3.40 -11.98
C GLY A 86 -0.32 3.46 -11.98
N VAL A 87 -0.96 2.85 -11.00
CA VAL A 87 -2.43 2.77 -10.87
C VAL A 87 -2.89 3.49 -9.62
N ASP A 88 -3.67 4.54 -9.79
CA ASP A 88 -4.29 5.27 -8.69
C ASP A 88 -5.68 5.81 -9.11
N PRO A 89 -6.75 5.62 -8.31
CA PRO A 89 -8.08 6.07 -8.70
C PRO A 89 -8.26 7.59 -8.64
N VAL A 90 -7.38 8.31 -7.94
CA VAL A 90 -7.57 9.73 -7.63
C VAL A 90 -6.50 10.62 -8.28
N THR A 91 -5.22 10.31 -8.05
CA THR A 91 -4.10 11.15 -8.49
C THR A 91 -2.85 10.29 -8.69
N GLY A 92 -1.81 10.83 -9.35
CA GLY A 92 -0.59 10.09 -9.65
C GLY A 92 -0.77 8.92 -10.61
N GLY A 93 0.32 8.28 -10.99
CA GLY A 93 0.36 7.16 -11.91
C GLY A 93 -0.10 7.46 -13.34
N THR A 94 -0.04 6.45 -14.16
CA THR A 94 -0.40 6.50 -15.59
C THR A 94 -1.84 6.06 -15.86
N VAL A 95 -2.44 5.27 -14.94
CA VAL A 95 -3.77 4.67 -15.09
C VAL A 95 -4.72 5.12 -13.99
N ARG A 96 -5.84 5.74 -14.38
CA ARG A 96 -6.84 6.30 -13.44
C ARG A 96 -7.97 5.32 -13.14
N LEU A 97 -7.64 4.20 -12.45
CA LEU A 97 -8.56 3.13 -12.05
C LEU A 97 -8.32 2.74 -10.58
N THR A 98 -9.26 2.02 -9.99
CA THR A 98 -8.96 1.23 -8.78
C THR A 98 -8.13 0.02 -9.15
N SER A 99 -7.41 -0.58 -8.19
CA SER A 99 -6.65 -1.81 -8.43
C SER A 99 -7.54 -2.94 -8.95
N ASP A 100 -8.74 -3.13 -8.38
CA ASP A 100 -9.71 -4.12 -8.86
C ASP A 100 -10.08 -3.91 -10.34
N GLN A 101 -10.33 -2.65 -10.73
CA GLN A 101 -10.66 -2.31 -12.11
C GLN A 101 -9.48 -2.49 -13.07
N PHE A 102 -8.28 -2.19 -12.61
CA PHE A 102 -7.06 -2.40 -13.37
C PHE A 102 -6.84 -3.89 -13.61
N PHE A 103 -6.77 -4.69 -12.57
CA PHE A 103 -6.52 -6.12 -12.69
C PHE A 103 -7.59 -6.87 -13.48
N SER A 104 -8.84 -6.40 -13.46
CA SER A 104 -9.92 -6.99 -14.28
C SER A 104 -9.74 -6.82 -15.77
N LYS A 105 -8.88 -5.89 -16.21
CA LYS A 105 -8.63 -5.55 -17.63
C LYS A 105 -7.18 -5.78 -18.04
N ASN A 106 -6.33 -6.09 -17.07
CA ASN A 106 -4.90 -6.24 -17.31
C ASN A 106 -4.59 -7.56 -18.02
N ASN A 107 -3.64 -7.48 -18.97
CA ASN A 107 -3.09 -8.64 -19.67
C ASN A 107 -1.55 -8.66 -19.61
N GLU A 108 -0.94 -7.70 -18.91
CA GLU A 108 0.50 -7.57 -18.82
C GLU A 108 1.03 -8.24 -17.55
N TYR A 109 2.27 -8.74 -17.62
CA TYR A 109 2.98 -9.33 -16.49
C TYR A 109 4.10 -8.41 -16.05
N PHE A 110 4.42 -8.44 -14.74
CA PHE A 110 5.38 -7.56 -14.12
C PHE A 110 6.44 -8.33 -13.34
N ASP A 111 7.67 -7.83 -13.36
CA ASP A 111 8.77 -8.40 -12.58
C ASP A 111 8.75 -7.89 -11.14
N CYS A 112 8.37 -6.63 -10.93
CA CYS A 112 8.26 -6.00 -9.63
C CYS A 112 6.90 -5.31 -9.50
N ILE A 113 6.16 -5.64 -8.44
CA ILE A 113 4.87 -5.02 -8.13
C ILE A 113 4.95 -4.40 -6.73
N PHE A 114 4.71 -3.10 -6.63
CA PHE A 114 4.66 -2.38 -5.36
C PHE A 114 3.20 -2.05 -5.00
N ILE A 115 2.79 -2.39 -3.77
CA ILE A 115 1.42 -2.20 -3.28
C ILE A 115 1.44 -1.22 -2.10
N ASP A 116 0.88 -0.02 -2.32
CA ASP A 116 0.70 1.06 -1.35
C ASP A 116 -0.66 1.76 -1.56
N GLY A 117 -1.69 0.97 -1.83
CA GLY A 117 -3.03 1.46 -2.18
C GLY A 117 -3.91 1.76 -0.97
N LEU A 118 -5.09 1.12 -0.89
CA LEU A 118 -5.99 1.27 0.25
C LEU A 118 -5.53 0.39 1.42
N HIS A 119 -5.18 1.02 2.55
CA HIS A 119 -4.58 0.36 3.72
C HIS A 119 -5.60 -0.43 4.57
N THR A 120 -6.41 -1.27 3.92
CA THR A 120 -7.29 -2.21 4.60
C THR A 120 -6.93 -3.65 4.26
N TYR A 121 -6.97 -4.52 5.25
CA TYR A 121 -6.66 -5.94 5.08
C TYR A 121 -7.37 -6.56 3.87
N ASN A 122 -8.68 -6.33 3.73
CA ASN A 122 -9.45 -6.94 2.65
C ASN A 122 -9.00 -6.49 1.26
N GLN A 123 -8.64 -5.20 1.08
CA GLN A 123 -8.18 -4.71 -0.21
C GLN A 123 -6.75 -5.18 -0.49
N VAL A 124 -5.85 -5.07 0.48
CA VAL A 124 -4.47 -5.51 0.30
C VAL A 124 -4.40 -7.01 0.00
N LYS A 125 -5.22 -7.83 0.66
CA LYS A 125 -5.33 -9.25 0.34
C LYS A 125 -5.72 -9.49 -1.11
N LYS A 126 -6.71 -8.76 -1.64
CA LYS A 126 -7.10 -8.85 -3.05
C LYS A 126 -5.99 -8.38 -3.99
N ASP A 127 -5.32 -7.28 -3.63
CA ASP A 127 -4.24 -6.73 -4.44
C ASP A 127 -3.08 -7.73 -4.53
N ILE A 128 -2.71 -8.41 -3.43
CA ILE A 128 -1.73 -9.51 -3.42
C ILE A 128 -2.19 -10.66 -4.32
N GLN A 129 -3.43 -11.15 -4.14
CA GLN A 129 -3.97 -12.27 -4.91
C GLN A 129 -4.02 -11.97 -6.41
N ASN A 130 -4.36 -10.75 -6.78
CA ASN A 130 -4.36 -10.33 -8.17
C ASN A 130 -2.93 -10.14 -8.71
N SER A 131 -2.04 -9.53 -7.93
CA SER A 131 -0.64 -9.36 -8.29
C SER A 131 0.06 -10.70 -8.56
N LEU A 132 -0.21 -11.72 -7.75
CA LEU A 132 0.35 -13.07 -7.98
C LEU A 132 -0.04 -13.68 -9.33
N LYS A 133 -1.22 -13.32 -9.89
CA LYS A 133 -1.64 -13.80 -11.21
C LYS A 133 -0.88 -13.14 -12.36
N PHE A 134 -0.35 -11.95 -12.13
CA PHE A 134 0.33 -11.14 -13.14
C PHE A 134 1.81 -10.90 -12.80
N LEU A 135 2.35 -11.70 -11.88
CA LEU A 135 3.76 -11.69 -11.54
C LEU A 135 4.53 -12.60 -12.48
N ASN A 136 5.61 -12.11 -13.07
CA ASN A 136 6.55 -12.93 -13.85
C ASN A 136 7.25 -13.97 -12.97
N ASN A 137 7.76 -15.04 -13.57
CA ASN A 137 8.61 -15.99 -12.88
C ASN A 137 9.83 -15.26 -12.28
N ASN A 138 10.14 -15.55 -11.02
CA ASN A 138 11.18 -14.87 -10.22
C ASN A 138 10.90 -13.38 -9.95
N GLY A 139 9.68 -12.91 -10.17
CA GLY A 139 9.27 -11.57 -9.81
C GLY A 139 9.04 -11.40 -8.31
N VAL A 140 8.88 -10.17 -7.85
CA VAL A 140 8.67 -9.81 -6.46
C VAL A 140 7.45 -8.91 -6.28
N ILE A 141 6.73 -9.12 -5.18
CA ILE A 141 5.69 -8.20 -4.70
C ILE A 141 6.22 -7.52 -3.43
N LEU A 142 6.21 -6.20 -3.43
CA LEU A 142 6.62 -5.38 -2.31
C LEU A 142 5.39 -4.71 -1.70
N LEU A 143 5.27 -4.77 -0.38
CA LEU A 143 4.16 -4.16 0.34
C LEU A 143 4.66 -3.09 1.30
N HIS A 144 3.96 -1.96 1.31
CA HIS A 144 4.21 -0.86 2.24
C HIS A 144 3.33 -0.96 3.49
N ASP A 145 3.65 -0.17 4.52
CA ASP A 145 2.86 0.00 5.75
C ASP A 145 2.55 -1.29 6.54
N CYS A 146 3.46 -2.28 6.51
CA CYS A 146 3.26 -3.58 7.12
C CYS A 146 3.61 -3.64 8.62
N LEU A 147 4.20 -2.59 9.20
CA LEU A 147 4.63 -2.54 10.60
C LEU A 147 4.13 -1.26 11.28
N PRO A 148 2.88 -1.21 11.77
CA PRO A 148 2.40 -0.08 12.58
C PRO A 148 3.10 -0.05 13.93
N ASN A 149 3.58 1.13 14.36
CA ASN A 149 4.27 1.31 15.63
C ASN A 149 3.32 1.25 16.83
N ASN A 150 2.08 1.63 16.66
CA ASN A 150 1.10 1.68 17.73
C ASN A 150 -0.29 1.28 17.26
N PHE A 151 -1.20 1.11 18.23
CA PHE A 151 -2.57 0.73 17.96
C PHE A 151 -3.30 1.70 17.02
N TYR A 152 -3.09 3.01 17.16
CA TYR A 152 -3.83 4.01 16.38
C TYR A 152 -3.38 4.09 14.92
N GLU A 153 -2.13 3.72 14.63
CA GLU A 153 -1.64 3.61 13.26
C GLU A 153 -2.33 2.48 12.47
N GLN A 154 -2.67 1.38 13.15
CA GLN A 154 -3.38 0.27 12.52
C GLN A 154 -4.90 0.35 12.59
N ALA A 155 -5.44 1.33 13.32
CA ALA A 155 -6.87 1.37 13.60
C ALA A 155 -7.72 1.57 12.34
N THR A 156 -8.80 0.79 12.24
CA THR A 156 -9.80 0.89 11.18
C THR A 156 -11.17 1.08 11.82
N PRO A 157 -11.85 2.20 11.55
CA PRO A 157 -11.52 3.33 10.67
C PRO A 157 -10.30 4.15 11.11
N ARG A 158 -9.67 4.83 10.13
CA ARG A 158 -8.52 5.72 10.36
C ARG A 158 -8.83 6.79 11.40
N CYS A 159 -7.91 7.01 12.35
CA CYS A 159 -8.12 7.92 13.47
C CYS A 159 -6.97 8.91 13.71
N GLN A 160 -5.89 8.82 12.95
CA GLN A 160 -4.77 9.76 13.01
C GLN A 160 -4.14 9.96 11.62
N PHE A 161 -3.21 10.90 11.50
CA PHE A 161 -2.61 11.27 10.22
C PHE A 161 -1.71 10.15 9.68
N THR A 162 -0.76 9.66 10.46
CA THR A 162 0.04 8.47 10.13
C THR A 162 -0.83 7.24 10.28
N TRP A 163 -1.03 6.51 9.18
CA TRP A 163 -1.97 5.41 9.18
C TRP A 163 -1.52 4.30 8.23
N ASN A 164 -1.11 3.20 8.80
CA ASN A 164 -0.77 1.97 8.11
C ASN A 164 -1.99 1.08 7.84
N GLY A 165 -3.09 1.34 8.56
CA GLY A 165 -4.26 0.46 8.52
C GLY A 165 -3.95 -0.95 9.03
N ASP A 166 -4.73 -1.91 8.61
CA ASP A 166 -4.56 -3.30 9.03
C ASP A 166 -3.87 -4.19 7.96
N VAL A 167 -2.99 -3.57 7.15
CA VAL A 167 -2.18 -4.22 6.09
C VAL A 167 -1.38 -5.41 6.63
N TRP A 168 -0.81 -5.29 7.84
CA TRP A 168 0.00 -6.33 8.47
C TRP A 168 -0.70 -7.70 8.55
N LYS A 169 -2.04 -7.73 8.62
CA LYS A 169 -2.81 -8.99 8.66
C LYS A 169 -2.65 -9.79 7.36
N ALA A 170 -2.56 -9.11 6.22
CA ALA A 170 -2.33 -9.76 4.94
C ALA A 170 -0.94 -10.40 4.88
N ILE A 171 0.08 -9.77 5.49
CA ILE A 171 1.43 -10.32 5.58
C ILE A 171 1.47 -11.56 6.48
N VAL A 172 0.76 -11.54 7.62
CA VAL A 172 0.64 -12.71 8.49
C VAL A 172 0.03 -13.88 7.72
N GLU A 173 -1.01 -13.62 6.92
CA GLU A 173 -1.63 -14.66 6.09
C GLU A 173 -0.67 -15.16 5.00
N CYS A 174 0.05 -14.29 4.31
CA CYS A 174 1.06 -14.70 3.33
C CYS A 174 2.14 -15.60 3.93
N ARG A 175 2.57 -15.32 5.16
CA ARG A 175 3.57 -16.16 5.87
C ARG A 175 3.08 -17.55 6.24
N THR A 176 1.78 -17.79 6.23
CA THR A 176 1.20 -19.13 6.44
C THR A 176 1.11 -19.94 5.14
N ASN A 177 1.27 -19.31 3.99
CA ASN A 177 1.27 -19.96 2.70
C ASN A 177 2.67 -20.52 2.39
N LYS A 178 2.78 -21.84 2.25
CA LYS A 178 4.05 -22.55 2.00
C LYS A 178 4.62 -22.32 0.59
N ASP A 179 3.80 -21.80 -0.32
CA ASP A 179 4.19 -21.54 -1.71
C ASP A 179 4.78 -20.12 -1.88
N LEU A 180 4.86 -19.33 -0.79
CA LEU A 180 5.37 -17.98 -0.79
C LEU A 180 6.57 -17.82 0.14
N ASP A 181 7.66 -17.29 -0.39
CA ASP A 181 8.77 -16.79 0.41
C ASP A 181 8.50 -15.34 0.84
N VAL A 182 8.34 -15.10 2.15
CA VAL A 182 7.96 -13.79 2.69
C VAL A 182 9.04 -13.24 3.60
N TYR A 183 9.64 -12.13 3.21
CA TYR A 183 10.71 -11.45 3.92
C TYR A 183 10.28 -10.05 4.38
N THR A 184 10.99 -9.49 5.34
CA THR A 184 10.83 -8.10 5.78
C THR A 184 12.11 -7.32 5.44
N CYS A 185 11.96 -6.19 4.75
CA CYS A 185 13.05 -5.26 4.43
C CYS A 185 13.04 -4.09 5.42
N TYR A 186 14.20 -3.71 5.93
CA TYR A 186 14.37 -2.57 6.84
C TYR A 186 15.41 -1.58 6.31
#